data_c564bb34d4221f5b93b329730f161021
#
_entry.id   c564bb34d4221f5b93b329730f161021
#
_cell.length_a   1.000
_cell.length_b   1.000
_cell.length_c   1.000
_cell.angle_alpha   90.00
_cell.angle_beta   90.00
_cell.angle_gamma   90.00
#
_symmetry.space_group_name_H-M   'P 1'
#
loop_
_entity.id
_entity.type
_entity.pdbx_description
1 polymer ?
#
loop_
_entity_poly.entity_id
_entity_poly.type
_entity_poly.pdbx_seq_one_letter_code
_entity_poly.pdbx_strand_id
1 'polypeptide(L)'
;APTREQAQRDFVTDRTPVVVATNAFGMGIDKSNVRFVIHHNMPESIESYYQEAGRAGRDGEPSRCTLLWNESDIVTRRRLLDMGGPNERLTADEQDLVRRSKRQLLDGMIGYCRTTECLHRYMTRYFGEHDTPGTGHCAGGCVNCASTFATMDVTPVARAISMCVHDLGQHFG
;
A
#
# COMPACT_ATOMS: atom_id res chain seq x y z
N ALA A 1 11.95 -29.18 4.98
CA ALA A 1 11.24 -27.96 5.33
C ALA A 1 9.85 -28.35 5.82
N PRO A 2 9.27 -27.70 6.84
CA PRO A 2 7.92 -27.98 7.30
C PRO A 2 6.93 -27.71 6.16
N THR A 3 5.83 -28.48 6.13
CA THR A 3 4.75 -28.22 5.19
C THR A 3 4.10 -26.86 5.52
N ARG A 4 3.44 -26.22 4.55
CA ARG A 4 2.69 -24.98 4.76
C ARG A 4 1.72 -25.08 5.93
N GLU A 5 1.01 -26.21 6.03
CA GLU A 5 0.05 -26.48 7.10
C GLU A 5 0.73 -26.61 8.47
N GLN A 6 1.92 -27.21 8.53
CA GLN A 6 2.67 -27.30 9.78
C GLN A 6 3.13 -25.92 10.23
N ALA A 7 3.68 -25.10 9.34
CA ALA A 7 4.09 -23.73 9.66
C ALA A 7 2.89 -22.88 10.15
N GLN A 8 1.74 -23.06 9.53
CA GLN A 8 0.51 -22.38 9.96
C GLN A 8 0.06 -22.82 11.34
N ARG A 9 0.03 -24.13 11.63
CA ARG A 9 -0.30 -24.65 12.96
C ARG A 9 0.64 -24.14 14.03
N ASP A 10 1.94 -24.16 13.75
CA ASP A 10 2.96 -23.73 14.70
C ASP A 10 2.85 -22.24 15.01
N PHE A 11 2.52 -21.41 14.01
CA PHE A 11 2.26 -19.99 14.22
C PHE A 11 0.97 -19.75 15.02
N VAL A 12 -0.14 -20.41 14.69
CA VAL A 12 -1.43 -20.24 15.39
C VAL A 12 -1.34 -20.68 16.85
N THR A 13 -0.54 -21.72 17.14
CA THR A 13 -0.36 -22.27 18.49
C THR A 13 0.81 -21.64 19.27
N ASP A 14 1.35 -20.51 18.83
CA ASP A 14 2.46 -19.79 19.45
C ASP A 14 3.78 -20.59 19.56
N ARG A 15 3.90 -21.72 18.86
CA ARG A 15 5.16 -22.48 18.78
C ARG A 15 6.21 -21.75 17.93
N THR A 16 5.77 -20.98 16.97
CA THR A 16 6.62 -20.13 16.14
C THR A 16 6.17 -18.68 16.29
N PRO A 17 7.01 -17.77 16.82
CA PRO A 17 6.60 -16.39 17.09
C PRO A 17 6.51 -15.52 15.85
N VAL A 18 7.19 -15.90 14.77
CA VAL A 18 7.24 -15.12 13.52
C VAL A 18 7.08 -16.05 12.32
N VAL A 19 6.27 -15.62 11.36
CA VAL A 19 6.14 -16.30 10.08
C VAL A 19 6.45 -15.33 8.95
N VAL A 20 7.23 -15.79 7.97
CA VAL A 20 7.46 -15.07 6.71
C VAL A 20 6.70 -15.80 5.62
N ALA A 21 5.82 -15.08 4.95
CA ALA A 21 4.90 -15.69 4.00
C ALA A 21 4.48 -14.71 2.89
N THR A 22 3.91 -15.26 1.84
CA THR A 22 3.19 -14.47 0.84
C THR A 22 1.75 -14.23 1.32
N ASN A 23 1.05 -13.28 0.68
CA ASN A 23 -0.36 -12.97 0.96
C ASN A 23 -1.28 -14.22 0.96
N ALA A 24 -0.98 -15.21 0.14
CA ALA A 24 -1.72 -16.47 0.08
C ALA A 24 -1.67 -17.29 1.40
N PHE A 25 -0.66 -17.09 2.24
CA PHE A 25 -0.58 -17.75 3.55
C PHE A 25 -1.59 -17.15 4.54
N GLY A 26 -1.84 -15.87 4.42
CA GLY A 26 -2.72 -15.14 5.33
C GLY A 26 -4.22 -15.48 5.20
N MET A 27 -4.68 -16.00 4.05
CA MET A 27 -6.08 -16.38 3.87
C MET A 27 -6.40 -17.59 4.77
N GLY A 28 -7.22 -17.37 5.80
CA GLY A 28 -7.64 -18.41 6.74
C GLY A 28 -6.86 -18.50 8.06
N ILE A 29 -5.92 -17.57 8.32
CA ILE A 29 -5.32 -17.49 9.66
C ILE A 29 -6.23 -16.65 10.55
N ASP A 30 -6.82 -17.32 11.54
CA ASP A 30 -7.56 -16.69 12.64
C ASP A 30 -6.70 -16.75 13.91
N LYS A 31 -5.83 -15.75 14.05
CA LYS A 31 -4.98 -15.54 15.23
C LYS A 31 -5.19 -14.13 15.72
N SER A 32 -5.73 -13.99 16.92
CA SER A 32 -6.11 -12.69 17.48
C SER A 32 -4.91 -11.87 17.98
N ASN A 33 -3.89 -12.55 18.54
CA ASN A 33 -2.75 -11.93 19.22
C ASN A 33 -1.56 -11.63 18.31
N VAL A 34 -1.77 -11.30 17.04
CA VAL A 34 -0.70 -10.85 16.15
C VAL A 34 -0.26 -9.43 16.56
N ARG A 35 0.99 -9.29 16.99
CA ARG A 35 1.52 -7.99 17.48
C ARG A 35 2.10 -7.11 16.41
N PHE A 36 2.52 -7.68 15.29
CA PHE A 36 3.02 -6.90 14.17
C PHE A 36 2.77 -7.57 12.82
N VAL A 37 2.59 -6.73 11.81
CA VAL A 37 2.60 -7.13 10.39
C VAL A 37 3.59 -6.23 9.66
N ILE A 38 4.53 -6.84 8.94
CA ILE A 38 5.55 -6.13 8.16
C ILE A 38 5.39 -6.51 6.70
N HIS A 39 5.08 -5.53 5.87
CA HIS A 39 5.12 -5.67 4.42
C HIS A 39 6.52 -5.31 3.92
N HIS A 40 7.22 -6.27 3.31
CA HIS A 40 8.56 -6.07 2.77
C HIS A 40 8.55 -5.30 1.45
N ASN A 41 7.44 -5.35 0.70
CA ASN A 41 7.25 -4.64 -0.55
C ASN A 41 5.88 -3.99 -0.58
N MET A 42 5.72 -2.98 -1.45
CA MET A 42 4.44 -2.30 -1.65
C MET A 42 3.36 -3.26 -2.14
N PRO A 43 2.20 -3.38 -1.46
CA PRO A 43 1.03 -4.11 -1.95
C PRO A 43 0.49 -3.53 -3.26
N GLU A 44 -0.37 -4.28 -3.93
CA GLU A 44 -0.95 -3.86 -5.21
C GLU A 44 -2.08 -2.84 -5.07
N SER A 45 -2.69 -2.76 -3.89
CA SER A 45 -3.77 -1.83 -3.58
C SER A 45 -3.88 -1.54 -2.08
N ILE A 46 -4.61 -0.48 -1.73
CA ILE A 46 -4.91 -0.13 -0.34
C ILE A 46 -5.78 -1.23 0.31
N GLU A 47 -6.71 -1.80 -0.44
CA GLU A 47 -7.58 -2.87 0.04
C GLU A 47 -6.77 -4.11 0.45
N SER A 48 -5.81 -4.52 -0.39
CA SER A 48 -4.91 -5.63 -0.08
C SER A 48 -4.09 -5.33 1.17
N TYR A 49 -3.51 -4.11 1.24
CA TYR A 49 -2.77 -3.66 2.41
C TYR A 49 -3.63 -3.69 3.68
N TYR A 50 -4.83 -3.13 3.62
CA TYR A 50 -5.76 -3.08 4.75
C TYR A 50 -6.16 -4.47 5.25
N GLN A 51 -6.47 -5.38 4.35
CA GLN A 51 -6.83 -6.76 4.70
C GLN A 51 -5.67 -7.52 5.35
N GLU A 52 -4.45 -7.29 4.90
CA GLU A 52 -3.25 -7.94 5.43
C GLU A 52 -2.82 -7.31 6.75
N ALA A 53 -2.78 -5.99 6.84
CA ALA A 53 -2.47 -5.24 8.05
C ALA A 53 -3.52 -5.45 9.16
N GLY A 54 -4.80 -5.54 8.79
CA GLY A 54 -5.92 -5.79 9.71
C GLY A 54 -5.93 -7.16 10.39
N ARG A 55 -4.88 -7.98 10.19
CA ARG A 55 -4.64 -9.20 10.97
C ARG A 55 -4.00 -8.91 12.32
N ALA A 56 -3.35 -7.75 12.45
CA ALA A 56 -2.73 -7.34 13.70
C ALA A 56 -3.77 -6.80 14.69
N GLY A 57 -3.63 -7.13 15.97
CA GLY A 57 -4.41 -6.56 17.06
C GLY A 57 -5.89 -6.89 17.07
N ARG A 58 -6.31 -8.04 16.56
CA ARG A 58 -7.72 -8.46 16.58
C ARG A 58 -8.28 -8.68 17.99
N ASP A 59 -7.43 -8.82 18.98
CA ASP A 59 -7.78 -8.89 20.40
C ASP A 59 -7.94 -7.52 21.07
N GLY A 60 -7.78 -6.42 20.31
CA GLY A 60 -7.85 -5.04 20.81
C GLY A 60 -6.54 -4.52 21.43
N GLU A 61 -5.52 -5.37 21.56
CA GLU A 61 -4.24 -4.95 22.11
C GLU A 61 -3.38 -4.19 21.09
N PRO A 62 -2.51 -3.28 21.56
CA PRO A 62 -1.65 -2.51 20.68
C PRO A 62 -0.84 -3.39 19.72
N SER A 63 -0.85 -3.02 18.46
CA SER A 63 -0.13 -3.72 17.40
C SER A 63 0.47 -2.73 16.41
N ARG A 64 1.49 -3.18 15.66
CA ARG A 64 2.19 -2.33 14.70
C ARG A 64 2.11 -2.91 13.30
N CYS A 65 1.67 -2.08 12.34
CA CYS A 65 1.76 -2.38 10.92
C CYS A 65 2.85 -1.53 10.29
N THR A 66 3.81 -2.17 9.63
CA THR A 66 4.95 -1.51 8.99
C THR A 66 4.96 -1.85 7.51
N LEU A 67 5.04 -0.83 6.67
CA LEU A 67 5.23 -0.98 5.24
C LEU A 67 6.63 -0.47 4.86
N LEU A 68 7.46 -1.37 4.35
CA LEU A 68 8.74 -1.04 3.73
C LEU A 68 8.50 -0.94 2.22
N TRP A 69 8.84 0.20 1.65
CA TRP A 69 8.63 0.43 0.22
C TRP A 69 9.68 1.38 -0.34
N ASN A 70 9.85 1.35 -1.65
CA ASN A 70 10.71 2.28 -2.39
C ASN A 70 10.18 2.50 -3.81
N GLU A 71 10.73 3.46 -4.54
CA GLU A 71 10.28 3.80 -5.90
C GLU A 71 10.40 2.64 -6.89
N SER A 72 11.33 1.71 -6.70
CA SER A 72 11.46 0.54 -7.57
C SER A 72 10.29 -0.45 -7.43
N ASP A 73 9.61 -0.45 -6.27
CA ASP A 73 8.38 -1.23 -6.10
C ASP A 73 7.28 -0.74 -7.04
N ILE A 74 7.16 0.58 -7.21
CA ILE A 74 6.19 1.19 -8.13
C ILE A 74 6.46 0.75 -9.57
N VAL A 75 7.73 0.82 -9.99
CA VAL A 75 8.14 0.38 -11.31
C VAL A 75 7.81 -1.10 -11.51
N THR A 76 8.14 -1.93 -10.52
CA THR A 76 7.88 -3.37 -10.55
C THR A 76 6.38 -3.67 -10.64
N ARG A 77 5.56 -3.01 -9.83
CA ARG A 77 4.10 -3.19 -9.84
C ARG A 77 3.48 -2.77 -11.17
N ARG A 78 3.88 -1.62 -11.73
CA ARG A 78 3.43 -1.19 -13.05
C ARG A 78 3.79 -2.18 -14.14
N ARG A 79 5.03 -2.65 -14.14
CA ARG A 79 5.50 -3.67 -15.08
C ARG A 79 4.68 -4.98 -14.98
N LEU A 80 4.41 -5.46 -13.77
CA LEU A 80 3.61 -6.65 -13.56
C LEU A 80 2.17 -6.48 -14.07
N LEU A 81 1.57 -5.30 -13.94
CA LEU A 81 0.27 -5.00 -14.52
C LEU A 81 0.28 -5.06 -16.05
N ASP A 82 1.34 -4.54 -16.66
CA ASP A 82 1.47 -4.51 -18.13
C ASP A 82 1.84 -5.88 -18.71
N MET A 83 2.56 -6.71 -17.95
CA MET A 83 2.92 -8.08 -18.33
C MET A 83 1.78 -9.11 -18.18
N GLY A 84 0.67 -8.73 -17.54
CA GLY A 84 -0.50 -9.60 -17.41
C GLY A 84 -1.02 -9.99 -18.78
N GLY A 85 -0.92 -11.29 -19.14
CA GLY A 85 -1.38 -11.81 -20.41
C GLY A 85 -2.88 -11.61 -20.61
N PRO A 86 -3.38 -11.68 -21.85
CA PRO A 86 -4.80 -11.59 -22.15
C PRO A 86 -5.55 -12.74 -21.45
N ASN A 87 -6.68 -12.40 -20.86
CA ASN A 87 -7.59 -13.41 -20.32
C ASN A 87 -8.55 -13.83 -21.44
N GLU A 88 -8.40 -15.03 -21.96
CA GLU A 88 -9.20 -15.56 -23.06
C GLU A 88 -10.72 -15.61 -22.77
N ARG A 89 -11.11 -15.50 -21.49
CA ARG A 89 -12.52 -15.47 -21.07
C ARG A 89 -13.15 -14.09 -21.12
N LEU A 90 -12.37 -13.04 -21.38
CA LEU A 90 -12.81 -11.66 -21.39
C LEU A 90 -12.68 -11.08 -22.82
N THR A 91 -13.63 -10.25 -23.21
CA THR A 91 -13.53 -9.46 -24.41
C THR A 91 -12.42 -8.40 -24.28
N ALA A 92 -12.00 -7.80 -25.38
CA ALA A 92 -10.97 -6.74 -25.37
C ALA A 92 -11.38 -5.57 -24.48
N ASP A 93 -12.64 -5.14 -24.56
CA ASP A 93 -13.17 -4.02 -23.76
C ASP A 93 -13.20 -4.35 -22.26
N GLU A 94 -13.59 -5.57 -21.90
CA GLU A 94 -13.57 -6.03 -20.51
C GLU A 94 -12.14 -6.14 -19.97
N GLN A 95 -11.19 -6.60 -20.77
CA GLN A 95 -9.77 -6.62 -20.38
C GLN A 95 -9.23 -5.21 -20.14
N ASP A 96 -9.58 -4.26 -20.97
CA ASP A 96 -9.19 -2.86 -20.80
C ASP A 96 -9.84 -2.22 -19.56
N LEU A 97 -11.09 -2.56 -19.26
CA LEU A 97 -11.75 -2.12 -18.03
C LEU A 97 -11.04 -2.66 -16.78
N VAL A 98 -10.73 -3.95 -16.76
CA VAL A 98 -10.00 -4.60 -15.66
C VAL A 98 -8.61 -3.96 -15.50
N ARG A 99 -7.91 -3.71 -16.60
CA ARG A 99 -6.57 -3.07 -16.56
C ARG A 99 -6.65 -1.65 -15.99
N ARG A 100 -7.62 -0.84 -16.42
CA ARG A 100 -7.84 0.50 -15.89
C ARG A 100 -8.16 0.47 -14.40
N SER A 101 -9.05 -0.42 -13.97
CA SER A 101 -9.39 -0.60 -12.56
C SER A 101 -8.16 -0.96 -11.72
N LYS A 102 -7.36 -1.93 -12.15
CA LYS A 102 -6.12 -2.30 -11.45
C LYS A 102 -5.10 -1.15 -11.37
N ARG A 103 -4.97 -0.35 -12.43
CA ARG A 103 -4.11 0.84 -12.41
C ARG A 103 -4.61 1.87 -11.38
N GLN A 104 -5.91 2.12 -11.33
CA GLN A 104 -6.51 3.04 -10.36
C GLN A 104 -6.27 2.58 -8.91
N LEU A 105 -6.42 1.28 -8.62
CA LEU A 105 -6.12 0.70 -7.31
C LEU A 105 -4.64 0.89 -6.93
N LEU A 106 -3.74 0.63 -7.87
CA LEU A 106 -2.31 0.84 -7.68
C LEU A 106 -1.97 2.31 -7.45
N ASP A 107 -2.58 3.23 -8.21
CA ASP A 107 -2.36 4.67 -8.04
C ASP A 107 -2.84 5.16 -6.66
N GLY A 108 -3.93 4.60 -6.13
CA GLY A 108 -4.36 4.80 -4.75
C GLY A 108 -3.29 4.39 -3.73
N MET A 109 -2.70 3.19 -3.91
CA MET A 109 -1.63 2.69 -3.04
C MET A 109 -0.35 3.55 -3.13
N ILE A 110 0.01 4.00 -4.33
CA ILE A 110 1.15 4.93 -4.53
C ILE A 110 0.89 6.24 -3.80
N GLY A 111 -0.33 6.77 -3.90
CA GLY A 111 -0.75 7.97 -3.16
C GLY A 111 -0.61 7.80 -1.65
N TYR A 112 -1.05 6.65 -1.12
CA TYR A 112 -0.89 6.31 0.30
C TYR A 112 0.58 6.25 0.72
N CYS A 113 1.45 5.66 -0.09
CA CYS A 113 2.88 5.58 0.19
C CYS A 113 3.58 6.94 0.20
N ARG A 114 3.15 7.85 -0.65
CA ARG A 114 3.79 9.17 -0.85
C ARG A 114 3.18 10.30 -0.04
N THR A 115 2.03 10.07 0.60
CA THR A 115 1.36 11.13 1.36
C THR A 115 2.16 11.57 2.57
N THR A 116 2.09 12.85 2.89
CA THR A 116 2.56 13.43 4.16
C THR A 116 1.41 13.64 5.15
N GLU A 117 0.18 13.36 4.73
CA GLU A 117 -0.98 13.41 5.62
C GLU A 117 -0.95 12.27 6.66
N CYS A 118 -1.82 12.36 7.66
CA CYS A 118 -2.06 11.25 8.58
C CYS A 118 -2.45 9.99 7.80
N LEU A 119 -1.71 8.90 7.97
CA LEU A 119 -1.96 7.65 7.25
C LEU A 119 -3.32 7.03 7.59
N HIS A 120 -3.77 7.15 8.84
CA HIS A 120 -5.10 6.67 9.23
C HIS A 120 -6.21 7.49 8.54
N ARG A 121 -6.08 8.82 8.51
CA ARG A 121 -7.03 9.68 7.82
C ARG A 121 -7.07 9.43 6.31
N TYR A 122 -5.91 9.21 5.69
CA TYR A 122 -5.85 8.83 4.29
C TYR A 122 -6.63 7.55 4.02
N MET A 123 -6.43 6.53 4.89
CA MET A 123 -7.08 5.24 4.79
C MET A 123 -8.60 5.34 4.95
N THR A 124 -9.08 6.00 6.02
CA THR A 124 -10.53 6.13 6.30
C THR A 124 -11.23 6.90 5.19
N ARG A 125 -10.62 7.98 4.69
CA ARG A 125 -11.12 8.74 3.54
C ARG A 125 -11.18 7.90 2.26
N TYR A 126 -10.18 7.06 2.02
CA TYR A 126 -10.17 6.16 0.88
C TYR A 126 -11.37 5.20 0.90
N PHE A 127 -11.78 4.72 2.06
CA PHE A 127 -12.95 3.87 2.24
C PHE A 127 -14.27 4.63 2.40
N GLY A 128 -14.27 5.93 2.17
CA GLY A 128 -15.49 6.75 2.10
C GLY A 128 -15.92 7.36 3.44
N GLU A 129 -15.11 7.29 4.49
CA GLU A 129 -15.38 8.03 5.70
C GLU A 129 -15.09 9.52 5.48
N HIS A 130 -16.06 10.36 5.79
CA HIS A 130 -15.87 11.81 5.73
C HIS A 130 -15.12 12.32 6.97
N ASP A 131 -14.20 13.24 6.74
CA ASP A 131 -13.45 13.88 7.81
C ASP A 131 -14.39 14.53 8.82
N THR A 132 -14.32 14.09 10.08
CA THR A 132 -14.96 14.81 11.17
C THR A 132 -14.09 16.02 11.52
N PRO A 133 -14.65 17.26 11.52
CA PRO A 133 -13.87 18.43 11.90
C PRO A 133 -13.24 18.24 13.28
N GLY A 134 -11.93 18.47 13.41
CA GLY A 134 -11.19 18.36 14.66
C GLY A 134 -10.36 17.09 14.86
N THR A 135 -10.48 16.08 13.98
CA THR A 135 -9.70 14.82 14.08
C THR A 135 -8.45 14.85 13.19
N GLY A 136 -7.68 15.94 13.20
CA GLY A 136 -6.58 16.16 12.27
C GLY A 136 -5.44 15.14 12.32
N HIS A 137 -5.24 14.47 13.46
CA HIS A 137 -4.12 13.55 13.69
C HIS A 137 -4.56 12.32 14.48
N CYS A 138 -3.94 11.18 14.19
CA CYS A 138 -4.18 9.91 14.90
C CYS A 138 -3.44 9.82 16.24
N ALA A 139 -3.31 10.92 16.99
CA ALA A 139 -2.62 10.98 18.29
C ALA A 139 -1.21 10.33 18.29
N GLY A 140 -0.46 10.45 17.19
CA GLY A 140 0.89 9.89 17.07
C GLY A 140 0.92 8.39 16.68
N GLY A 141 -0.22 7.80 16.33
CA GLY A 141 -0.31 6.38 15.95
C GLY A 141 0.30 6.05 14.58
N CYS A 142 0.65 7.02 13.75
CA CYS A 142 1.32 6.77 12.48
C CYS A 142 2.62 7.57 12.35
N VAL A 143 3.52 7.10 11.47
CA VAL A 143 4.82 7.72 11.25
C VAL A 143 4.71 9.18 10.79
N ASN A 144 3.72 9.50 9.95
CA ASN A 144 3.53 10.87 9.45
C ASN A 144 3.12 11.84 10.57
N CYS A 145 2.28 11.40 11.50
CA CYS A 145 1.91 12.23 12.66
C CYS A 145 3.01 12.32 13.72
N ALA A 146 3.88 11.32 13.80
CA ALA A 146 5.03 11.30 14.72
C ALA A 146 6.25 12.05 14.17
N SER A 147 6.27 12.35 12.85
CA SER A 147 7.39 12.99 12.16
C SER A 147 7.11 14.48 11.95
N THR A 148 8.17 15.29 11.99
CA THR A 148 8.13 16.69 11.53
C THR A 148 8.60 16.74 10.09
N PHE A 149 7.69 17.00 9.15
CA PHE A 149 8.04 17.23 7.75
C PHE A 149 8.27 18.72 7.51
N ALA A 150 9.39 19.06 6.90
CA ALA A 150 9.58 20.37 6.30
C ALA A 150 9.04 20.30 4.86
N THR A 151 8.04 21.12 4.56
CA THR A 151 7.52 21.27 3.21
C THR A 151 8.20 22.46 2.53
N MET A 152 8.63 22.27 1.29
CA MET A 152 9.18 23.32 0.44
C MET A 152 8.28 23.49 -0.78
N ASP A 153 7.89 24.73 -1.08
CA ASP A 153 7.17 25.02 -2.33
C ASP A 153 8.13 24.93 -3.53
N VAL A 154 7.96 23.89 -4.29
CA VAL A 154 8.73 23.62 -5.52
C VAL A 154 8.04 24.15 -6.79
N THR A 155 6.85 24.78 -6.66
CA THR A 155 6.07 25.29 -7.78
C THR A 155 6.89 26.24 -8.69
N PRO A 156 7.67 27.19 -8.17
CA PRO A 156 8.48 28.08 -9.01
C PRO A 156 9.52 27.32 -9.84
N VAL A 157 10.17 26.33 -9.23
CA VAL A 157 11.20 25.50 -9.89
C VAL A 157 10.55 24.60 -10.95
N ALA A 158 9.44 23.92 -10.60
CA ALA A 158 8.71 23.08 -11.53
C ALA A 158 8.21 23.88 -12.74
N ARG A 159 7.70 25.10 -12.52
CA ARG A 159 7.28 26.01 -13.61
C ARG A 159 8.44 26.40 -14.49
N ALA A 160 9.60 26.76 -13.94
CA ALA A 160 10.78 27.11 -14.69
C ALA A 160 11.28 25.96 -15.57
N ILE A 161 11.31 24.73 -15.02
CA ILE A 161 11.66 23.53 -15.78
C ILE A 161 10.65 23.28 -16.91
N SER A 162 9.36 23.37 -16.64
CA SER A 162 8.30 23.19 -17.65
C SER A 162 8.42 24.20 -18.79
N MET A 163 8.69 25.46 -18.47
CA MET A 163 8.89 26.51 -19.48
C MET A 163 10.15 26.23 -20.32
N CYS A 164 11.24 25.86 -19.69
CA CYS A 164 12.48 25.51 -20.38
C CYS A 164 12.29 24.34 -21.36
N VAL A 165 11.58 23.28 -20.95
CA VAL A 165 11.26 22.13 -21.82
C VAL A 165 10.38 22.56 -22.99
N HIS A 166 9.39 23.41 -22.73
CA HIS A 166 8.51 23.95 -23.77
C HIS A 166 9.31 24.77 -24.80
N ASP A 167 10.19 25.69 -24.33
CA ASP A 167 10.95 26.56 -25.18
C ASP A 167 12.01 25.81 -26.04
N LEU A 168 12.52 24.69 -25.50
CA LEU A 168 13.42 23.79 -26.26
C LEU A 168 12.69 22.94 -27.30
N GLY A 169 11.37 23.07 -27.43
CA GLY A 169 10.56 22.41 -28.45
C GLY A 169 10.58 20.90 -28.40
N GLN A 170 10.82 20.32 -27.23
CA GLN A 170 10.87 18.86 -26.98
C GLN A 170 11.89 18.10 -27.86
N HIS A 171 12.94 18.75 -28.30
CA HIS A 171 13.97 18.14 -29.16
C HIS A 171 14.91 17.15 -28.45
N PHE A 172 14.75 16.97 -27.15
CA PHE A 172 15.54 16.04 -26.32
C PHE A 172 14.57 15.15 -25.51
N GLY A 173 14.19 14.02 -26.08
CA GLY A 173 13.41 12.98 -25.45
C GLY A 173 14.02 11.62 -25.73
#